data_0029462886f0b02dd1bc92774db8a253
#
_entry.id   0029462886f0b02dd1bc92774db8a253
#
_cell.length_a   1.000
_cell.length_b   1.000
_cell.length_c   1.000
_cell.angle_alpha   90.00
_cell.angle_beta   90.00
_cell.angle_gamma   90.00
#
_symmetry.space_group_name_H-M   'P 1'
#
loop_
_entity.id
_entity.type
_entity.pdbx_description
1 polymer ?
#
loop_
_entity_poly.entity_id
_entity_poly.type
_entity_poly.pdbx_seq_one_letter_code
_entity_poly.pdbx_strand_id
1 'polypeptide(L)'
;MKKWIQPLRLIIQAFFMTGLFLPLIHPETVAGYLFWTVLAVGVFFCGWVCPFGAIQDWLGFLARKLHLPRFQIPWKYQRFLQLSRYIWAALITFAGVHYAFLSARFYFQDNLIHNNLSWISGITLAVFLIASLFLDGPFCNYFCMKGAIDGVMSIIRPISIRRDPKACIHCHLCDKVCPMNVPVESTNFVRHPNCINCMKCVCACPKNCLKFKLMTLRRSHPN
;
A
#
# COMPACT_ATOMS: atom_id res chain seq x y z
N MET A 1 -9.04 4.24 20.86
CA MET A 1 -8.28 3.33 19.99
C MET A 1 -7.82 3.97 18.66
N LYS A 2 -8.63 4.74 17.94
CA LYS A 2 -8.25 5.32 16.65
C LYS A 2 -7.00 6.21 16.64
N LYS A 3 -6.81 7.02 17.68
CA LYS A 3 -5.68 7.98 17.78
C LYS A 3 -4.31 7.29 17.81
N TRP A 4 -4.25 6.03 18.25
CA TRP A 4 -3.00 5.28 18.39
C TRP A 4 -2.58 4.46 17.18
N ILE A 5 -3.49 4.20 16.25
CA ILE A 5 -3.21 3.33 15.08
C ILE A 5 -2.13 3.92 14.18
N GLN A 6 -2.21 5.21 13.86
CA GLN A 6 -1.23 5.84 12.97
C GLN A 6 0.15 6.04 13.63
N PRO A 7 0.25 6.54 14.91
CA PRO A 7 1.54 6.55 15.60
C PRO A 7 2.16 5.17 15.75
N LEU A 8 1.38 4.14 16.12
CA LEU A 8 1.86 2.76 16.18
C LEU A 8 2.40 2.28 14.83
N ARG A 9 1.70 2.58 13.75
CA ARG A 9 2.16 2.27 12.39
C ARG A 9 3.49 2.94 12.07
N LEU A 10 3.67 4.21 12.40
CA LEU A 10 4.93 4.93 12.20
C LEU A 10 6.07 4.31 13.01
N ILE A 11 5.82 3.90 14.26
CA ILE A 11 6.81 3.21 15.10
C ILE A 11 7.20 1.87 14.46
N ILE A 12 6.24 1.08 14.01
CA ILE A 12 6.49 -0.19 13.33
C ILE A 12 7.31 0.04 12.06
N GLN A 13 6.93 1.02 11.23
CA GLN A 13 7.66 1.37 10.03
C GLN A 13 9.11 1.78 10.35
N ALA A 14 9.33 2.63 11.36
CA ALA A 14 10.65 3.05 11.80
C ALA A 14 11.49 1.87 12.29
N PHE A 15 10.90 0.98 13.10
CA PHE A 15 11.57 -0.23 13.58
C PHE A 15 12.02 -1.15 12.44
N PHE A 16 11.16 -1.39 11.45
CA PHE A 16 11.53 -2.22 10.30
C PHE A 16 12.49 -1.52 9.34
N MET A 17 12.47 -0.20 9.28
CA MET A 17 13.49 0.57 8.54
C MET A 17 14.88 0.40 9.15
N THR A 18 15.02 0.52 10.47
CA THR A 18 16.29 0.29 11.18
C THR A 18 16.72 -1.18 11.12
N GLY A 19 15.76 -2.13 11.25
CA GLY A 19 16.01 -3.56 11.14
C GLY A 19 16.44 -4.02 9.75
N LEU A 20 16.09 -3.28 8.69
CA LEU A 20 16.55 -3.57 7.33
C LEU A 20 18.06 -3.34 7.14
N PHE A 21 18.63 -2.44 7.94
CA PHE A 21 20.07 -2.21 7.98
C PHE A 21 20.83 -3.27 8.80
N LEU A 22 20.11 -4.12 9.56
CA LEU A 22 20.72 -5.24 10.27
C LEU A 22 20.69 -6.48 9.34
N PRO A 23 21.84 -7.09 9.01
CA PRO A 23 21.93 -8.25 8.11
C PRO A 23 21.31 -9.54 8.67
N LEU A 24 20.61 -9.48 9.79
CA LEU A 24 20.10 -10.63 10.57
C LEU A 24 18.78 -11.22 10.08
N ILE A 25 18.08 -10.61 9.13
CA ILE A 25 16.78 -11.13 8.68
C ILE A 25 16.97 -11.93 7.39
N HIS A 26 17.05 -13.25 7.51
CA HIS A 26 17.06 -14.15 6.36
C HIS A 26 15.81 -13.96 5.49
N PRO A 27 15.99 -13.60 4.20
CA PRO A 27 14.88 -13.23 3.33
C PRO A 27 13.91 -14.37 3.01
N GLU A 28 14.39 -15.61 3.03
CA GLU A 28 13.63 -16.77 2.57
C GLU A 28 12.54 -17.21 3.57
N THR A 29 12.86 -17.18 4.86
CA THR A 29 11.88 -17.52 5.90
C THR A 29 10.75 -16.52 6.00
N VAL A 30 11.04 -15.23 5.79
CA VAL A 30 10.06 -14.15 5.80
C VAL A 30 9.09 -14.25 4.62
N ALA A 31 9.54 -14.72 3.45
CA ALA A 31 8.68 -14.85 2.27
C ALA A 31 7.51 -15.81 2.48
N GLY A 32 7.74 -16.94 3.14
CA GLY A 32 6.69 -17.92 3.45
C GLY A 32 5.63 -17.36 4.40
N TYR A 33 6.05 -16.71 5.49
CA TYR A 33 5.10 -16.06 6.41
C TYR A 33 4.31 -14.93 5.75
N LEU A 34 4.94 -14.16 4.85
CA LEU A 34 4.26 -13.09 4.11
C LEU A 34 3.17 -13.63 3.20
N PHE A 35 3.36 -14.78 2.56
CA PHE A 35 2.34 -15.41 1.72
C PHE A 35 1.06 -15.70 2.51
N TRP A 36 1.18 -16.35 3.67
CA TRP A 36 0.03 -16.66 4.53
C TRP A 36 -0.64 -15.42 5.10
N THR A 37 0.14 -14.39 5.45
CA THR A 37 -0.43 -13.13 5.94
C THR A 37 -1.19 -12.38 4.86
N VAL A 38 -0.74 -12.44 3.60
CA VAL A 38 -1.46 -11.84 2.45
C VAL A 38 -2.81 -12.53 2.23
N LEU A 39 -2.86 -13.85 2.32
CA LEU A 39 -4.12 -14.59 2.20
C LEU A 39 -5.11 -14.32 3.34
N ALA A 40 -4.62 -14.17 4.57
CA ALA A 40 -5.46 -13.97 5.74
C ALA A 40 -5.95 -12.52 5.89
N VAL A 41 -5.04 -11.56 5.80
CA VAL A 41 -5.28 -10.14 6.13
C VAL A 41 -5.18 -9.24 4.90
N GLY A 42 -4.66 -9.75 3.79
CA GLY A 42 -4.38 -8.97 2.58
C GLY A 42 -3.01 -8.28 2.63
N VAL A 43 -2.82 -7.29 1.77
CA VAL A 43 -1.52 -6.62 1.55
C VAL A 43 -1.14 -5.72 2.74
N PHE A 44 -1.10 -6.32 3.93
CA PHE A 44 -0.77 -5.61 5.18
C PHE A 44 0.70 -5.18 5.19
N PHE A 45 1.59 -6.04 4.68
CA PHE A 45 3.04 -5.79 4.62
C PHE A 45 3.37 -4.43 3.97
N CYS A 46 2.74 -4.12 2.83
CA CYS A 46 3.03 -2.87 2.10
C CYS A 46 2.65 -1.61 2.89
N GLY A 47 1.63 -1.69 3.73
CA GLY A 47 1.18 -0.57 4.54
C GLY A 47 1.94 -0.37 5.85
N TRP A 48 2.58 -1.42 6.40
CA TRP A 48 3.12 -1.42 7.76
C TRP A 48 4.61 -1.71 7.85
N VAL A 49 5.14 -2.56 6.98
CA VAL A 49 6.49 -3.11 7.10
C VAL A 49 7.39 -2.70 5.93
N CYS A 50 6.82 -2.56 4.72
CA CYS A 50 7.60 -2.28 3.53
C CYS A 50 8.35 -0.94 3.64
N PRO A 51 9.70 -0.94 3.59
CA PRO A 51 10.49 0.27 3.76
C PRO A 51 10.22 1.30 2.65
N PHE A 52 10.04 0.85 1.41
CA PHE A 52 9.75 1.75 0.30
C PHE A 52 8.37 2.41 0.43
N GLY A 53 7.38 1.63 0.89
CA GLY A 53 6.05 2.17 1.24
C GLY A 53 6.11 3.17 2.39
N ALA A 54 6.95 2.90 3.40
CA ALA A 54 7.14 3.79 4.54
C ALA A 54 7.76 5.13 4.12
N ILE A 55 8.81 5.12 3.29
CA ILE A 55 9.46 6.34 2.79
C ILE A 55 8.47 7.20 2.00
N GLN A 56 7.70 6.60 1.07
CA GLN A 56 6.70 7.33 0.31
C GLN A 56 5.62 7.94 1.21
N ASP A 57 5.21 7.23 2.26
CA ASP A 57 4.22 7.72 3.22
C ASP A 57 4.77 8.88 4.06
N TRP A 58 6.04 8.80 4.47
CA TRP A 58 6.71 9.87 5.21
C TRP A 58 6.94 11.11 4.35
N LEU A 59 7.35 10.94 3.09
CA LEU A 59 7.46 12.04 2.13
C LEU A 59 6.10 12.69 1.88
N GLY A 60 5.04 11.90 1.76
CA GLY A 60 3.69 12.41 1.66
C GLY A 60 3.22 13.15 2.92
N PHE A 61 3.64 12.72 4.12
CA PHE A 61 3.39 13.45 5.36
C PHE A 61 4.15 14.78 5.38
N LEU A 62 5.44 14.77 5.02
CA LEU A 62 6.28 15.96 4.95
C LEU A 62 5.71 16.97 3.95
N ALA A 63 5.32 16.53 2.76
CA ALA A 63 4.72 17.37 1.72
C ALA A 63 3.44 18.08 2.22
N ARG A 64 2.58 17.37 2.97
CA ARG A 64 1.40 17.98 3.61
C ARG A 64 1.77 19.01 4.66
N LYS A 65 2.82 18.76 5.45
CA LYS A 65 3.31 19.70 6.48
C LYS A 65 3.90 20.96 5.84
N LEU A 66 4.55 20.82 4.68
CA LEU A 66 5.11 21.92 3.89
C LEU A 66 4.09 22.60 2.98
N HIS A 67 2.80 22.23 3.06
CA HIS A 67 1.71 22.76 2.22
C HIS A 67 1.97 22.65 0.70
N LEU A 68 2.76 21.64 0.27
CA LEU A 68 3.01 21.41 -1.15
C LEU A 68 1.72 20.99 -1.86
N PRO A 69 1.51 21.43 -3.12
CA PRO A 69 0.36 21.03 -3.90
C PRO A 69 0.38 19.52 -4.12
N ARG A 70 -0.69 18.83 -3.76
CA ARG A 70 -0.82 17.38 -3.96
C ARG A 70 -1.92 17.10 -4.95
N PHE A 71 -1.59 16.32 -5.96
CA PHE A 71 -2.51 15.96 -7.01
C PHE A 71 -3.19 14.64 -6.67
N GLN A 72 -4.52 14.65 -6.65
CA GLN A 72 -5.31 13.44 -6.59
C GLN A 72 -5.81 13.13 -8.00
N ILE A 73 -5.38 11.99 -8.54
CA ILE A 73 -5.81 11.57 -9.87
C ILE A 73 -7.28 11.14 -9.78
N PRO A 74 -8.17 11.68 -10.63
CA PRO A 74 -9.57 11.27 -10.66
C PRO A 74 -9.73 9.77 -10.85
N TRP A 75 -10.68 9.15 -10.15
CA TRP A 75 -10.89 7.70 -10.13
C TRP A 75 -10.95 7.06 -11.53
N LYS A 76 -11.51 7.74 -12.51
CA LYS A 76 -11.60 7.27 -13.90
C LYS A 76 -10.22 6.99 -14.51
N TYR A 77 -9.28 7.92 -14.35
CA TYR A 77 -7.91 7.76 -14.86
C TYR A 77 -7.05 6.88 -13.97
N GLN A 78 -7.27 6.95 -12.67
CA GLN A 78 -6.61 6.12 -11.67
C GLN A 78 -6.76 4.63 -11.96
N ARG A 79 -7.97 4.20 -12.29
CA ARG A 79 -8.27 2.80 -12.61
C ARG A 79 -7.49 2.30 -13.83
N PHE A 80 -7.35 3.14 -14.84
CA PHE A 80 -6.55 2.81 -16.02
C PHE A 80 -5.05 2.77 -15.70
N LEU A 81 -4.55 3.77 -14.97
CA LEU A 81 -3.15 3.83 -14.56
C LEU A 81 -2.77 2.67 -13.64
N GLN A 82 -3.66 2.22 -12.76
CA GLN A 82 -3.42 1.06 -11.91
C GLN A 82 -3.30 -0.25 -12.69
N LEU A 83 -3.86 -0.31 -13.90
CA LEU A 83 -3.69 -1.47 -14.79
C LEU A 83 -2.24 -1.60 -15.26
N SER A 84 -1.49 -0.50 -15.37
CA SER A 84 -0.09 -0.50 -15.83
C SER A 84 0.79 -1.46 -15.02
N ARG A 85 0.61 -1.55 -13.70
CA ARG A 85 1.40 -2.46 -12.86
C ARG A 85 1.18 -3.94 -13.20
N TYR A 86 -0.02 -4.31 -13.67
CA TYR A 86 -0.31 -5.68 -14.11
C TYR A 86 0.29 -5.96 -15.48
N ILE A 87 0.27 -4.95 -16.36
CA ILE A 87 0.92 -5.03 -17.67
C ILE A 87 2.43 -5.20 -17.49
N TRP A 88 3.05 -4.40 -16.62
CA TRP A 88 4.46 -4.53 -16.28
C TRP A 88 4.78 -5.89 -15.66
N ALA A 89 3.96 -6.37 -14.73
CA ALA A 89 4.12 -7.69 -14.13
C ALA A 89 4.06 -8.81 -15.21
N ALA A 90 3.12 -8.73 -16.12
CA ALA A 90 2.99 -9.70 -17.23
C ALA A 90 4.19 -9.62 -18.17
N LEU A 91 4.56 -8.44 -18.65
CA LEU A 91 5.70 -8.23 -19.55
C LEU A 91 7.01 -8.78 -18.96
N ILE A 92 7.28 -8.53 -17.70
CA ILE A 92 8.49 -9.00 -17.02
C ILE A 92 8.48 -10.52 -16.87
N THR A 93 7.32 -11.11 -16.55
CA THR A 93 7.18 -12.56 -16.41
C THR A 93 7.38 -13.26 -17.76
N PHE A 94 6.82 -12.73 -18.85
CA PHE A 94 6.93 -13.32 -20.18
C PHE A 94 8.26 -13.02 -20.88
N ALA A 95 8.83 -11.83 -20.67
CA ALA A 95 10.09 -11.43 -21.31
C ALA A 95 11.34 -11.96 -20.60
N GLY A 96 11.21 -12.67 -19.48
CA GLY A 96 12.35 -13.19 -18.71
C GLY A 96 13.30 -12.11 -18.19
N VAL A 97 12.89 -10.84 -18.23
CA VAL A 97 13.67 -9.73 -17.71
C VAL A 97 13.71 -9.85 -16.19
N HIS A 98 14.92 -9.96 -15.66
CA HIS A 98 15.17 -10.24 -14.26
C HIS A 98 14.29 -9.40 -13.31
N TYR A 99 13.65 -10.07 -12.37
CA TYR A 99 12.80 -9.54 -11.29
C TYR A 99 13.44 -8.41 -10.49
N ALA A 100 14.73 -8.27 -10.62
CA ALA A 100 15.57 -7.31 -9.96
C ALA A 100 15.13 -5.87 -10.14
N PHE A 101 14.69 -5.52 -11.34
CA PHE A 101 14.52 -4.12 -11.71
C PHE A 101 13.27 -3.45 -11.12
N LEU A 102 12.26 -4.20 -10.73
CA LEU A 102 10.96 -3.66 -10.28
C LEU A 102 10.51 -4.09 -8.87
N SER A 103 11.31 -4.85 -8.15
CA SER A 103 11.06 -5.05 -6.73
C SER A 103 11.66 -3.88 -5.93
N ALA A 104 10.83 -3.19 -5.14
CA ALA A 104 11.28 -2.10 -4.26
C ALA A 104 12.45 -2.52 -3.33
N ARG A 105 12.51 -3.80 -2.98
CA ARG A 105 13.57 -4.40 -2.19
C ARG A 105 14.91 -4.40 -2.92
N PHE A 106 14.91 -4.74 -4.21
CA PHE A 106 16.12 -4.81 -5.02
C PHE A 106 16.74 -3.42 -5.20
N TYR A 107 15.92 -2.41 -5.50
CA TYR A 107 16.38 -1.02 -5.57
C TYR A 107 16.99 -0.53 -4.27
N PHE A 108 16.41 -0.90 -3.13
CA PHE A 108 16.92 -0.44 -1.84
C PHE A 108 18.16 -1.23 -1.41
N GLN A 109 18.16 -2.54 -1.62
CA GLN A 109 19.21 -3.43 -1.16
C GLN A 109 20.47 -3.35 -2.04
N ASP A 110 20.35 -3.36 -3.36
CA ASP A 110 21.49 -3.28 -4.28
C ASP A 110 22.13 -1.89 -4.28
N ASN A 111 21.33 -0.84 -4.31
CA ASN A 111 21.87 0.51 -4.38
C ASN A 111 22.45 1.02 -3.05
N LEU A 112 21.89 0.60 -1.92
CA LEU A 112 22.31 1.11 -0.61
C LEU A 112 23.31 0.20 0.11
N ILE A 113 23.21 -1.11 -0.05
CA ILE A 113 24.03 -2.09 0.68
C ILE A 113 25.21 -2.57 -0.15
N HIS A 114 25.01 -2.82 -1.45
CA HIS A 114 26.07 -3.36 -2.31
C HIS A 114 26.86 -2.30 -3.08
N ASN A 115 26.53 -1.03 -2.91
CA ASN A 115 27.22 0.13 -3.55
C ASN A 115 27.34 0.01 -5.09
N ASN A 116 26.55 -0.88 -5.71
CA ASN A 116 26.43 -1.06 -7.15
C ASN A 116 25.45 -0.04 -7.72
N LEU A 117 25.72 1.23 -7.52
CA LEU A 117 24.89 2.32 -7.99
C LEU A 117 24.96 2.42 -9.51
N SER A 118 24.14 1.65 -10.20
CA SER A 118 23.87 1.95 -11.60
C SER A 118 23.19 3.32 -11.67
N TRP A 119 23.73 4.25 -12.45
CA TRP A 119 23.18 5.60 -12.64
C TRP A 119 21.68 5.57 -12.95
N ILE A 120 21.22 4.57 -13.72
CA ILE A 120 19.82 4.39 -14.10
C ILE A 120 18.95 4.10 -12.87
N SER A 121 19.39 3.23 -11.98
CA SER A 121 18.60 2.90 -10.77
C SER A 121 18.57 4.06 -9.78
N GLY A 122 19.66 4.81 -9.65
CA GLY A 122 19.71 6.02 -8.84
C GLY A 122 18.76 7.11 -9.34
N ILE A 123 18.76 7.38 -10.63
CA ILE A 123 17.83 8.34 -11.26
C ILE A 123 16.40 7.90 -11.09
N THR A 124 16.11 6.62 -11.33
CA THR A 124 14.74 6.07 -11.19
C THR A 124 14.22 6.21 -9.76
N LEU A 125 15.06 5.88 -8.78
CA LEU A 125 14.74 6.05 -7.37
C LEU A 125 14.46 7.52 -7.03
N ALA A 126 15.32 8.43 -7.47
CA ALA A 126 15.15 9.87 -7.26
C ALA A 126 13.84 10.40 -7.86
N VAL A 127 13.50 9.99 -9.08
CA VAL A 127 12.23 10.36 -9.74
C VAL A 127 11.03 9.90 -8.91
N PHE A 128 11.01 8.65 -8.40
CA PHE A 128 9.91 8.17 -7.57
C PHE A 128 9.82 8.88 -6.22
N LEU A 129 10.95 9.22 -5.59
CA LEU A 129 10.96 9.96 -4.33
C LEU A 129 10.43 11.38 -4.53
N ILE A 130 10.86 12.06 -5.58
CA ILE A 130 10.36 13.40 -5.93
C ILE A 130 8.86 13.32 -6.27
N ALA A 131 8.43 12.36 -7.07
CA ALA A 131 7.02 12.15 -7.39
C ALA A 131 6.17 11.89 -6.15
N SER A 132 6.74 11.28 -5.11
CA SER A 132 6.04 11.00 -3.83
C SER A 132 5.72 12.26 -3.01
N LEU A 133 6.35 13.39 -3.31
CA LEU A 133 6.01 14.68 -2.72
C LEU A 133 4.68 15.21 -3.29
N PHE A 134 4.38 14.93 -4.55
CA PHE A 134 3.21 15.44 -5.27
C PHE A 134 2.07 14.43 -5.39
N LEU A 135 2.38 13.13 -5.44
CA LEU A 135 1.43 12.03 -5.59
C LEU A 135 1.50 11.07 -4.40
N ASP A 136 0.37 10.48 -4.03
CA ASP A 136 0.35 9.45 -2.99
C ASP A 136 0.81 8.09 -3.55
N GLY A 137 2.00 7.66 -3.11
CA GLY A 137 2.55 6.34 -3.42
C GLY A 137 2.69 6.01 -4.91
N PRO A 138 3.34 6.84 -5.75
CA PRO A 138 3.38 6.65 -7.19
C PRO A 138 3.97 5.30 -7.61
N PHE A 139 5.03 4.85 -6.97
CA PHE A 139 5.61 3.55 -7.25
C PHE A 139 4.68 2.40 -6.86
N CYS A 140 4.13 2.44 -5.64
CA CYS A 140 3.27 1.38 -5.12
C CYS A 140 1.96 1.24 -5.90
N ASN A 141 1.44 2.37 -6.41
CA ASN A 141 0.20 2.39 -7.19
C ASN A 141 0.36 1.87 -8.62
N TYR A 142 1.49 2.18 -9.30
CA TYR A 142 1.57 2.03 -10.75
C TYR A 142 2.65 1.08 -11.23
N PHE A 143 3.69 0.81 -10.44
CA PHE A 143 4.87 0.06 -10.90
C PHE A 143 5.18 -1.17 -10.06
N CYS A 144 4.75 -1.23 -8.79
CA CYS A 144 5.14 -2.31 -7.89
C CYS A 144 4.54 -3.66 -8.32
N MET A 145 5.36 -4.53 -8.88
CA MET A 145 4.99 -5.89 -9.30
C MET A 145 4.57 -6.77 -8.12
N LYS A 146 5.33 -6.74 -7.02
CA LYS A 146 4.98 -7.48 -5.79
C LYS A 146 3.59 -7.05 -5.28
N GLY A 147 3.33 -5.73 -5.28
CA GLY A 147 2.01 -5.19 -4.93
C GLY A 147 0.90 -5.61 -5.89
N ALA A 148 1.20 -5.89 -7.17
CA ALA A 148 0.22 -6.41 -8.11
C ALA A 148 -0.16 -7.85 -7.78
N ILE A 149 0.83 -8.73 -7.61
CA ILE A 149 0.63 -10.16 -7.31
C ILE A 149 -0.09 -10.33 -5.96
N ASP A 150 0.45 -9.74 -4.90
CA ASP A 150 -0.14 -9.81 -3.56
C ASP A 150 -1.55 -9.17 -3.53
N GLY A 151 -1.78 -8.14 -4.34
CA GLY A 151 -3.06 -7.49 -4.49
C GLY A 151 -4.13 -8.43 -5.04
N VAL A 152 -3.84 -9.19 -6.11
CA VAL A 152 -4.76 -10.19 -6.66
C VAL A 152 -5.06 -11.27 -5.62
N MET A 153 -4.03 -11.81 -4.97
CA MET A 153 -4.21 -12.82 -3.92
C MET A 153 -5.06 -12.30 -2.75
N SER A 154 -4.93 -11.02 -2.43
CA SER A 154 -5.66 -10.38 -1.34
C SER A 154 -7.17 -10.23 -1.57
N ILE A 155 -7.69 -10.48 -2.77
CA ILE A 155 -9.13 -10.40 -3.06
C ILE A 155 -9.91 -11.45 -2.24
N ILE A 156 -9.28 -12.60 -1.98
CA ILE A 156 -9.90 -13.73 -1.24
C ILE A 156 -9.87 -13.49 0.27
N ARG A 157 -9.13 -12.51 0.78
CA ARG A 157 -8.92 -12.28 2.22
C ARG A 157 -10.24 -12.26 3.01
N PRO A 158 -10.30 -13.00 4.14
CA PRO A 158 -11.47 -12.99 5.02
C PRO A 158 -11.51 -11.78 5.96
N ILE A 159 -10.37 -11.13 6.22
CA ILE A 159 -10.27 -10.01 7.15
C ILE A 159 -9.98 -8.73 6.36
N SER A 160 -10.84 -7.72 6.50
CA SER A 160 -10.64 -6.41 5.86
C SER A 160 -11.48 -5.31 6.54
N ILE A 161 -11.42 -4.11 5.96
CA ILE A 161 -12.19 -2.96 6.42
C ILE A 161 -13.66 -3.14 5.99
N ARG A 162 -14.57 -3.10 6.97
CA ARG A 162 -16.01 -3.15 6.76
C ARG A 162 -16.62 -1.79 7.06
N ARG A 163 -17.50 -1.34 6.18
CA ARG A 163 -18.32 -0.15 6.36
C ARG A 163 -19.70 -0.55 6.88
N ASP A 164 -20.20 0.20 7.85
CA ASP A 164 -21.60 0.15 8.25
C ASP A 164 -22.37 1.22 7.46
N PRO A 165 -23.22 0.81 6.49
CA PRO A 165 -23.95 1.76 5.65
C PRO A 165 -24.97 2.60 6.44
N LYS A 166 -25.55 2.06 7.54
CA LYS A 166 -26.53 2.78 8.36
C LYS A 166 -25.90 3.94 9.15
N ALA A 167 -24.63 3.82 9.54
CA ALA A 167 -23.92 4.85 10.26
C ALA A 167 -23.12 5.80 9.36
N CYS A 168 -23.08 5.54 8.05
CA CYS A 168 -22.31 6.31 7.09
C CYS A 168 -23.07 7.56 6.65
N ILE A 169 -22.41 8.73 6.71
CA ILE A 169 -22.95 10.03 6.28
C ILE A 169 -22.50 10.43 4.87
N HIS A 170 -21.88 9.54 4.11
CA HIS A 170 -21.41 9.74 2.73
C HIS A 170 -20.50 10.98 2.53
N CYS A 171 -19.63 11.29 3.50
CA CYS A 171 -18.75 12.47 3.45
C CYS A 171 -17.50 12.29 2.58
N HIS A 172 -17.25 11.12 1.99
CA HIS A 172 -16.10 10.76 1.14
C HIS A 172 -14.70 11.03 1.75
N LEU A 173 -14.61 11.30 3.04
CA LEU A 173 -13.32 11.56 3.69
C LEU A 173 -12.42 10.32 3.67
N CYS A 174 -13.00 9.13 3.75
CA CYS A 174 -12.27 7.85 3.65
C CYS A 174 -11.58 7.67 2.29
N ASP A 175 -12.21 8.12 1.20
CA ASP A 175 -11.63 8.06 -0.14
C ASP A 175 -10.51 9.09 -0.31
N LYS A 176 -10.70 10.31 0.21
CA LYS A 176 -9.71 11.40 0.14
C LYS A 176 -8.41 11.09 0.89
N VAL A 177 -8.47 10.36 2.00
CA VAL A 177 -7.26 10.02 2.77
C VAL A 177 -6.60 8.71 2.32
N CYS A 178 -7.18 8.02 1.34
CA CYS A 178 -6.66 6.75 0.86
C CYS A 178 -5.44 6.94 -0.04
N PRO A 179 -4.23 6.51 0.37
CA PRO A 179 -3.03 6.69 -0.45
C PRO A 179 -3.03 5.84 -1.72
N MET A 180 -3.89 4.82 -1.76
CA MET A 180 -4.03 3.91 -2.90
C MET A 180 -5.26 4.24 -3.76
N ASN A 181 -5.95 5.35 -3.48
CA ASN A 181 -7.16 5.80 -4.17
C ASN A 181 -8.20 4.67 -4.33
N VAL A 182 -8.44 3.90 -3.26
CA VAL A 182 -9.48 2.86 -3.23
C VAL A 182 -10.81 3.51 -2.88
N PRO A 183 -11.89 3.24 -3.63
CA PRO A 183 -13.22 3.77 -3.32
C PRO A 183 -13.82 3.02 -2.12
N VAL A 184 -13.48 3.44 -0.92
CA VAL A 184 -13.90 2.81 0.34
C VAL A 184 -15.38 3.05 0.60
N GLU A 185 -15.88 4.23 0.25
CA GLU A 185 -17.26 4.64 0.48
C GLU A 185 -18.26 3.79 -0.32
N SER A 186 -17.93 3.43 -1.55
CA SER A 186 -18.84 2.68 -2.43
C SER A 186 -19.01 1.20 -2.05
N THR A 187 -18.22 0.67 -1.11
CA THR A 187 -18.21 -0.74 -0.75
C THR A 187 -18.54 -0.97 0.71
N ASN A 188 -19.29 -2.03 1.02
CA ASN A 188 -19.57 -2.44 2.40
C ASN A 188 -18.41 -3.24 3.02
N PHE A 189 -17.62 -3.91 2.17
CA PHE A 189 -16.44 -4.67 2.56
C PHE A 189 -15.32 -4.43 1.54
N VAL A 190 -14.21 -3.83 1.98
CA VAL A 190 -13.15 -3.39 1.09
C VAL A 190 -12.27 -4.57 0.69
N ARG A 191 -12.53 -5.16 -0.48
CA ARG A 191 -11.76 -6.24 -1.10
C ARG A 191 -10.93 -5.78 -2.31
N HIS A 192 -10.72 -4.48 -2.42
CA HIS A 192 -9.98 -3.95 -3.55
C HIS A 192 -8.52 -4.43 -3.53
N PRO A 193 -7.95 -4.90 -4.67
CA PRO A 193 -6.58 -5.43 -4.72
C PRO A 193 -5.50 -4.41 -4.35
N ASN A 194 -5.81 -3.12 -4.47
CA ASN A 194 -4.88 -2.05 -4.08
C ASN A 194 -4.98 -1.66 -2.60
N CYS A 195 -5.89 -2.24 -1.82
CA CYS A 195 -6.02 -1.89 -0.42
C CYS A 195 -4.88 -2.51 0.41
N ILE A 196 -3.99 -1.69 0.94
CA ILE A 196 -2.83 -2.07 1.77
C ILE A 196 -3.13 -2.12 3.27
N ASN A 197 -4.39 -2.07 3.68
CA ASN A 197 -4.83 -2.10 5.08
C ASN A 197 -4.09 -1.11 6.01
N CYS A 198 -3.75 0.07 5.51
CA CYS A 198 -3.04 1.11 6.28
C CYS A 198 -3.90 1.80 7.36
N MET A 199 -5.20 1.50 7.43
CA MET A 199 -6.18 2.01 8.39
C MET A 199 -6.37 3.54 8.40
N LYS A 200 -5.82 4.31 7.44
CA LYS A 200 -6.02 5.77 7.37
C LYS A 200 -7.50 6.14 7.26
N CYS A 201 -8.28 5.43 6.43
CA CYS A 201 -9.72 5.64 6.28
C CYS A 201 -10.50 5.37 7.57
N VAL A 202 -10.09 4.34 8.34
CA VAL A 202 -10.69 4.03 9.65
C VAL A 202 -10.43 5.17 10.64
N CYS A 203 -9.20 5.71 10.65
CA CYS A 203 -8.82 6.81 11.54
C CYS A 203 -9.53 8.12 11.16
N ALA A 204 -9.71 8.39 9.88
CA ALA A 204 -10.31 9.62 9.39
C ALA A 204 -11.84 9.66 9.49
N CYS A 205 -12.51 8.52 9.65
CA CYS A 205 -13.97 8.47 9.68
C CYS A 205 -14.56 9.12 10.95
N PRO A 206 -15.32 10.24 10.84
CA PRO A 206 -15.87 10.94 12.01
C PRO A 206 -16.96 10.14 12.72
N LYS A 207 -17.76 9.37 11.96
CA LYS A 207 -18.88 8.57 12.50
C LYS A 207 -18.48 7.16 12.94
N ASN A 208 -17.18 6.78 12.89
CA ASN A 208 -16.70 5.46 13.28
C ASN A 208 -17.39 4.29 12.57
N CYS A 209 -17.94 4.52 11.37
CA CYS A 209 -18.64 3.50 10.61
C CYS A 209 -17.70 2.49 9.93
N LEU A 210 -16.39 2.75 9.92
CA LEU A 210 -15.38 1.84 9.36
C LEU A 210 -14.69 1.06 10.48
N LYS A 211 -14.70 -0.28 10.37
CA LYS A 211 -14.07 -1.19 11.33
C LYS A 211 -13.30 -2.28 10.60
N PHE A 212 -12.17 -2.68 11.16
CA PHE A 212 -11.43 -3.84 10.70
C PHE A 212 -12.04 -5.10 11.32
N LYS A 213 -12.61 -5.98 10.52
CA LYS A 213 -13.33 -7.16 10.98
C LYS A 213 -13.17 -8.34 10.05
N LEU A 214 -13.35 -9.55 10.63
CA LEU A 214 -13.55 -10.79 9.88
C LEU A 214 -14.87 -10.71 9.11
N MET A 215 -14.88 -11.27 7.90
CA MET A 215 -16.09 -11.43 7.11
C MET A 215 -16.99 -12.48 7.78
N THR A 216 -17.95 -12.02 8.56
CA THR A 216 -19.03 -12.89 8.98
C THR A 216 -19.98 -13.04 7.81
N LEU A 217 -20.20 -14.29 7.36
CA LEU A 217 -21.23 -14.67 6.38
C LEU A 217 -22.65 -14.52 6.99
N ARG A 218 -22.90 -13.38 7.60
CA ARG A 218 -24.27 -13.09 8.04
C ARG A 218 -25.03 -12.67 6.80
N ARG A 219 -25.86 -13.58 6.29
CA ARG A 219 -26.89 -13.28 5.29
C ARG A 219 -27.56 -11.98 5.71
N SER A 220 -27.42 -10.94 4.89
CA SER A 220 -28.28 -9.78 4.98
C SER A 220 -29.69 -10.28 4.64
N HIS A 221 -30.54 -10.43 5.63
CA HIS A 221 -31.98 -10.46 5.37
C HIS A 221 -32.32 -9.10 4.72
N PRO A 222 -32.87 -9.08 3.51
CA PRO A 222 -33.50 -7.88 2.99
C PRO A 222 -34.81 -7.71 3.78
N ASN A 223 -34.95 -6.62 4.50
CA ASN A 223 -36.22 -6.04 4.84
C ASN A 223 -36.44 -4.85 3.93
#